data_92eec2740f4e13fbe9793bbd8f08eea1
#
_entry.id   92eec2740f4e13fbe9793bbd8f08eea1
#
_cell.length_a   1.000
_cell.length_b   1.000
_cell.length_c   1.000
_cell.angle_alpha   90.00
_cell.angle_beta   90.00
_cell.angle_gamma   90.00
#
_symmetry.space_group_name_H-M   'P 1'
#
loop_
_entity.id
_entity.type
_entity.pdbx_description
1 polymer ?
#
loop_
_entity_poly.entity_id
_entity_poly.type
_entity_poly.pdbx_seq_one_letter_code
_entity_poly.pdbx_strand_id
1 'polypeptide(L)'
;MLALSPISALLGLLLGFVLSGALIALLRDKLPQDHGRAYAVDGQVTKGKARGSGVVFIPVFAAVSMLVTPFSWERCAYLFLTIAAMLTGYLDDRSDLPWSELKKGLLDLVICLLALITFINTHGDYGFTLFGWRVALPWWLFAPIALFLLWAFINCCNCADGVDGHFGTLSVIALGALGYALYAFCEGQDWALCALVLMGCILAYLLFNAHPCLVMMGDAGSRAIGLFMGILVLQTGNFLLCLPFAIIILLDGGLGLLKLAVMRTFHSKTFMMWLLTPLHDETRKKRHWSDTQTVFRFAIVQLVCALTGLLVMAALR
;
A
#
# COMPACT_ATOMS: atom_id res chain seq x y z
N MET A 1 -28.45 9.51 -3.36
CA MET A 1 -27.14 8.83 -3.55
C MET A 1 -27.10 8.27 -4.96
N LEU A 2 -26.19 8.71 -5.81
CA LEU A 2 -25.95 8.08 -7.10
C LEU A 2 -25.21 6.77 -6.81
N ALA A 3 -25.88 5.63 -7.03
CA ALA A 3 -25.23 4.32 -6.94
C ALA A 3 -24.00 4.30 -7.84
N LEU A 4 -22.96 3.61 -7.42
CA LEU A 4 -21.74 3.40 -8.22
C LEU A 4 -22.19 2.93 -9.63
N SER A 5 -22.02 3.79 -10.63
CA SER A 5 -22.41 3.39 -11.98
C SER A 5 -21.50 2.24 -12.42
N PRO A 6 -22.04 1.10 -12.85
CA PRO A 6 -21.23 0.01 -13.40
C PRO A 6 -20.31 0.48 -14.54
N ILE A 7 -20.75 1.51 -15.26
CA ILE A 7 -19.95 2.14 -16.33
C ILE A 7 -18.73 2.86 -15.75
N SER A 8 -18.89 3.64 -14.69
CA SER A 8 -17.75 4.33 -14.04
C SER A 8 -16.74 3.33 -13.45
N ALA A 9 -17.22 2.22 -12.88
CA ALA A 9 -16.38 1.16 -12.37
C ALA A 9 -15.59 0.48 -13.51
N LEU A 10 -16.25 0.13 -14.59
CA LEU A 10 -15.63 -0.47 -15.77
C LEU A 10 -14.60 0.49 -16.40
N LEU A 11 -14.99 1.74 -16.61
CA LEU A 11 -14.07 2.75 -17.16
C LEU A 11 -12.88 2.99 -16.25
N GLY A 12 -13.07 3.13 -14.95
CA GLY A 12 -12.01 3.32 -13.98
C GLY A 12 -10.99 2.19 -14.00
N LEU A 13 -11.46 0.94 -13.95
CA LEU A 13 -10.59 -0.24 -14.02
C LEU A 13 -9.83 -0.32 -15.36
N LEU A 14 -10.55 -0.19 -16.48
CA LEU A 14 -9.94 -0.33 -17.80
C LEU A 14 -8.98 0.82 -18.13
N LEU A 15 -9.34 2.06 -17.85
CA LEU A 15 -8.45 3.20 -18.07
C LEU A 15 -7.21 3.11 -17.18
N GLY A 16 -7.38 2.78 -15.89
CA GLY A 16 -6.26 2.54 -14.98
C GLY A 16 -5.31 1.47 -15.52
N PHE A 17 -5.86 0.34 -15.95
CA PHE A 17 -5.09 -0.77 -16.49
C PHE A 17 -4.40 -0.43 -17.82
N VAL A 18 -5.15 0.03 -18.82
CA VAL A 18 -4.61 0.25 -20.18
C VAL A 18 -3.60 1.40 -20.20
N LEU A 19 -3.92 2.54 -19.56
CA LEU A 19 -3.02 3.69 -19.55
C LEU A 19 -1.74 3.39 -18.77
N SER A 20 -1.84 2.73 -17.60
CA SER A 20 -0.64 2.35 -16.83
C SER A 20 0.22 1.37 -17.60
N GLY A 21 -0.38 0.33 -18.20
CA GLY A 21 0.35 -0.65 -18.99
C GLY A 21 1.06 -0.05 -20.21
N ALA A 22 0.35 0.77 -20.97
CA ALA A 22 0.92 1.46 -22.14
C ALA A 22 2.06 2.42 -21.76
N LEU A 23 1.85 3.23 -20.70
CA LEU A 23 2.87 4.18 -20.26
C LEU A 23 4.09 3.48 -19.64
N ILE A 24 3.92 2.39 -18.87
CA ILE A 24 5.05 1.60 -18.37
C ILE A 24 5.83 1.01 -19.56
N ALA A 25 5.16 0.42 -20.54
CA ALA A 25 5.82 -0.13 -21.73
C ALA A 25 6.63 0.94 -22.49
N LEU A 26 6.09 2.15 -22.60
CA LEU A 26 6.72 3.27 -23.32
C LEU A 26 7.88 3.93 -22.56
N LEU A 27 7.76 3.99 -21.21
CA LEU A 27 8.67 4.81 -20.39
C LEU A 27 9.68 3.98 -19.61
N ARG A 28 9.57 2.66 -19.54
CA ARG A 28 10.45 1.80 -18.73
C ARG A 28 11.94 2.03 -18.98
N ASP A 29 12.32 2.22 -20.23
CA ASP A 29 13.72 2.41 -20.62
C ASP A 29 14.28 3.81 -20.23
N LYS A 30 13.39 4.72 -19.79
CA LYS A 30 13.73 6.08 -19.29
C LYS A 30 13.77 6.14 -17.76
N LEU A 31 13.33 5.09 -17.07
CA LEU A 31 13.36 5.01 -15.62
C LEU A 31 14.80 4.83 -15.11
N PRO A 32 15.07 5.27 -13.86
CA PRO A 32 16.34 4.95 -13.19
C PRO A 32 16.59 3.45 -13.18
N GLN A 33 17.86 3.07 -13.27
CA GLN A 33 18.25 1.67 -13.15
C GLN A 33 18.61 1.32 -11.71
N ASP A 34 18.24 0.14 -11.26
CA ASP A 34 18.63 -0.34 -9.95
C ASP A 34 20.15 -0.57 -9.86
N HIS A 35 20.77 -0.03 -8.81
CA HIS A 35 22.21 -0.17 -8.58
C HIS A 35 22.60 -1.50 -7.94
N GLY A 36 21.61 -2.33 -7.56
CA GLY A 36 21.80 -3.55 -6.78
C GLY A 36 21.95 -3.25 -5.29
N ARG A 37 21.43 -4.13 -4.45
CA ARG A 37 21.51 -4.02 -2.98
C ARG A 37 22.41 -5.13 -2.43
N ALA A 38 23.50 -4.78 -1.76
CA ALA A 38 24.48 -5.75 -1.23
C ALA A 38 23.89 -6.72 -0.19
N TYR A 39 22.82 -6.32 0.50
CA TYR A 39 22.22 -7.08 1.62
C TYR A 39 20.90 -7.79 1.28
N ALA A 40 20.28 -7.50 0.12
CA ALA A 40 19.05 -8.16 -0.31
C ALA A 40 19.34 -9.52 -0.95
N VAL A 41 18.41 -10.47 -0.78
CA VAL A 41 18.42 -11.70 -1.58
C VAL A 41 18.31 -11.28 -3.05
N ASP A 42 19.13 -11.84 -3.91
CA ASP A 42 19.15 -11.49 -5.34
C ASP A 42 19.39 -10.01 -5.68
N GLY A 43 19.85 -9.19 -4.70
CA GLY A 43 20.09 -7.76 -4.91
C GLY A 43 21.09 -7.44 -6.04
N GLN A 44 21.91 -8.40 -6.45
CA GLN A 44 22.78 -8.28 -7.64
C GLN A 44 22.05 -8.67 -8.94
N VAL A 45 21.03 -9.52 -8.87
CA VAL A 45 20.24 -9.96 -10.02
C VAL A 45 19.31 -8.85 -10.53
N THR A 46 18.95 -7.90 -9.64
CA THR A 46 18.11 -6.75 -9.99
C THR A 46 18.89 -5.61 -10.63
N LYS A 47 20.23 -5.64 -10.56
CA LYS A 47 21.10 -4.60 -11.11
C LYS A 47 20.83 -4.36 -12.60
N GLY A 48 20.57 -3.10 -12.96
CA GLY A 48 20.27 -2.69 -14.32
C GLY A 48 18.80 -2.81 -14.72
N LYS A 49 17.91 -3.31 -13.86
CA LYS A 49 16.47 -3.29 -14.10
C LYS A 49 15.89 -1.90 -13.83
N ALA A 50 14.86 -1.52 -14.58
CA ALA A 50 14.17 -0.27 -14.37
C ALA A 50 13.49 -0.22 -13.00
N ARG A 51 13.70 0.85 -12.24
CA ARG A 51 13.16 1.07 -10.88
C ARG A 51 12.37 2.37 -10.79
N GLY A 52 11.41 2.44 -9.87
CA GLY A 52 10.62 3.63 -9.64
C GLY A 52 9.43 3.78 -10.60
N SER A 53 8.93 2.67 -11.17
CA SER A 53 7.76 2.73 -12.07
C SER A 53 6.50 3.25 -11.39
N GLY A 54 6.47 3.40 -10.06
CA GLY A 54 5.44 4.12 -9.34
C GLY A 54 5.20 5.53 -9.89
N VAL A 55 6.24 6.21 -10.36
CA VAL A 55 6.13 7.55 -10.97
C VAL A 55 5.27 7.56 -12.25
N VAL A 56 5.07 6.40 -12.87
CA VAL A 56 4.26 6.27 -14.08
C VAL A 56 2.79 5.99 -13.73
N PHE A 57 2.52 4.98 -12.91
CA PHE A 57 1.15 4.53 -12.69
C PHE A 57 0.41 5.27 -11.56
N ILE A 58 1.09 5.88 -10.59
CA ILE A 58 0.42 6.68 -9.54
C ILE A 58 -0.23 7.97 -10.10
N PRO A 59 0.41 8.75 -11.00
CA PRO A 59 -0.28 9.85 -11.67
C PRO A 59 -1.46 9.40 -12.54
N VAL A 60 -1.37 8.25 -13.20
CA VAL A 60 -2.51 7.66 -13.94
C VAL A 60 -3.65 7.35 -12.98
N PHE A 61 -3.35 6.70 -11.85
CA PHE A 61 -4.33 6.45 -10.81
C PHE A 61 -5.03 7.73 -10.36
N ALA A 62 -4.27 8.79 -10.04
CA ALA A 62 -4.84 10.05 -9.58
C ALA A 62 -5.73 10.71 -10.66
N ALA A 63 -5.24 10.79 -11.90
CA ALA A 63 -5.98 11.40 -13.01
C ALA A 63 -7.25 10.63 -13.34
N VAL A 64 -7.20 9.29 -13.43
CA VAL A 64 -8.37 8.46 -13.72
C VAL A 64 -9.37 8.52 -12.56
N SER A 65 -8.91 8.50 -11.30
CA SER A 65 -9.80 8.66 -10.14
C SER A 65 -10.55 9.98 -10.18
N MET A 66 -9.88 11.09 -10.49
CA MET A 66 -10.54 12.40 -10.66
C MET A 66 -11.53 12.42 -11.83
N LEU A 67 -11.28 11.66 -12.90
CA LEU A 67 -12.15 11.59 -14.06
C LEU A 67 -13.45 10.82 -13.79
N VAL A 68 -13.35 9.70 -13.04
CA VAL A 68 -14.50 8.77 -12.88
C VAL A 68 -15.27 8.99 -11.59
N THR A 69 -14.78 9.82 -10.64
CA THR A 69 -15.50 10.14 -9.40
C THR A 69 -15.98 11.59 -9.41
N PRO A 70 -17.10 11.92 -8.72
CA PRO A 70 -17.52 13.30 -8.52
C PRO A 70 -16.44 14.12 -7.83
N PHE A 71 -16.43 15.43 -8.06
CA PHE A 71 -15.47 16.30 -7.39
C PHE A 71 -15.64 16.29 -5.86
N SER A 72 -14.53 16.16 -5.13
CA SER A 72 -14.46 16.27 -3.67
C SER A 72 -13.10 16.86 -3.27
N TRP A 73 -13.11 17.93 -2.45
CA TRP A 73 -11.89 18.53 -1.93
C TRP A 73 -11.06 17.54 -1.11
N GLU A 74 -11.72 16.74 -0.29
CA GLU A 74 -11.09 15.71 0.53
C GLU A 74 -10.32 14.71 -0.36
N ARG A 75 -11.00 14.19 -1.38
CA ARG A 75 -10.40 13.23 -2.32
C ARG A 75 -9.24 13.84 -3.11
N CYS A 76 -9.39 15.09 -3.58
CA CYS A 76 -8.31 15.81 -4.23
C CYS A 76 -7.09 15.97 -3.32
N ALA A 77 -7.29 16.30 -2.04
CA ALA A 77 -6.21 16.39 -1.07
C ALA A 77 -5.47 15.06 -0.90
N TYR A 78 -6.20 13.96 -0.76
CA TYR A 78 -5.57 12.64 -0.61
C TYR A 78 -4.86 12.16 -1.88
N LEU A 79 -5.42 12.41 -3.05
CA LEU A 79 -4.74 12.09 -4.31
C LEU A 79 -3.44 12.92 -4.46
N PHE A 80 -3.48 14.21 -4.08
CA PHE A 80 -2.29 15.04 -4.05
C PHE A 80 -1.24 14.52 -3.06
N LEU A 81 -1.64 14.14 -1.84
CA LEU A 81 -0.73 13.56 -0.85
C LEU A 81 -0.15 12.19 -1.30
N THR A 82 -0.94 11.40 -2.02
CA THR A 82 -0.47 10.15 -2.63
C THR A 82 0.60 10.42 -3.70
N ILE A 83 0.40 11.45 -4.53
CA ILE A 83 1.44 11.92 -5.48
C ILE A 83 2.66 12.45 -4.72
N ALA A 84 2.49 13.17 -3.62
CA ALA A 84 3.60 13.64 -2.81
C ALA A 84 4.43 12.49 -2.21
N ALA A 85 3.77 11.44 -1.70
CA ALA A 85 4.43 10.22 -1.23
C ALA A 85 5.19 9.51 -2.36
N MET A 86 4.58 9.42 -3.55
CA MET A 86 5.25 8.92 -4.75
C MET A 86 6.51 9.74 -5.09
N LEU A 87 6.41 11.07 -5.09
CA LEU A 87 7.53 11.96 -5.44
C LEU A 87 8.68 11.82 -4.43
N THR A 88 8.38 11.79 -3.14
CA THR A 88 9.43 11.57 -2.12
C THR A 88 10.13 10.24 -2.31
N GLY A 89 9.40 9.17 -2.61
CA GLY A 89 9.96 7.87 -2.92
C GLY A 89 10.79 7.87 -4.20
N TYR A 90 10.28 8.51 -5.26
CA TYR A 90 11.00 8.60 -6.54
C TYR A 90 12.32 9.38 -6.45
N LEU A 91 12.32 10.48 -5.69
CA LEU A 91 13.52 11.27 -5.48
C LEU A 91 14.59 10.50 -4.66
N ASP A 92 14.17 9.63 -3.75
CA ASP A 92 15.08 8.71 -3.07
C ASP A 92 15.61 7.62 -4.02
N ASP A 93 14.73 6.98 -4.79
CA ASP A 93 15.10 5.96 -5.79
C ASP A 93 16.09 6.48 -6.84
N ARG A 94 16.00 7.77 -7.19
CA ARG A 94 16.86 8.41 -8.19
C ARG A 94 18.17 8.96 -7.61
N SER A 95 18.28 9.08 -6.29
CA SER A 95 19.46 9.68 -5.68
C SER A 95 20.66 8.72 -5.69
N ASP A 96 21.85 9.22 -6.02
CA ASP A 96 23.09 8.44 -6.03
C ASP A 96 23.42 7.87 -4.64
N LEU A 97 23.08 8.62 -3.59
CA LEU A 97 23.18 8.20 -2.19
C LEU A 97 21.78 8.08 -1.58
N PRO A 98 21.45 6.94 -0.96
CA PRO A 98 20.16 6.76 -0.28
C PRO A 98 19.92 7.85 0.76
N TRP A 99 18.71 8.38 0.83
CA TRP A 99 18.35 9.36 1.85
C TRP A 99 18.42 8.74 3.25
N SER A 100 18.80 9.55 4.22
CA SER A 100 18.81 9.12 5.62
C SER A 100 17.39 8.72 6.07
N GLU A 101 17.33 7.74 6.97
CA GLU A 101 16.05 7.28 7.56
C GLU A 101 15.28 8.44 8.23
N LEU A 102 16.02 9.38 8.84
CA LEU A 102 15.41 10.56 9.46
C LEU A 102 14.72 11.47 8.44
N LYS A 103 15.38 11.72 7.29
CA LYS A 103 14.79 12.55 6.23
C LYS A 103 13.51 11.90 5.67
N LYS A 104 13.56 10.58 5.41
CA LYS A 104 12.40 9.81 4.96
C LYS A 104 11.27 9.87 5.99
N GLY A 105 11.59 9.59 7.24
CA GLY A 105 10.62 9.58 8.33
C GLY A 105 9.95 10.93 8.58
N LEU A 106 10.70 12.04 8.46
CA LEU A 106 10.13 13.38 8.59
C LEU A 106 9.19 13.73 7.44
N LEU A 107 9.53 13.38 6.20
CA LEU A 107 8.66 13.59 5.05
C LEU A 107 7.38 12.75 5.15
N ASP A 108 7.50 11.49 5.57
CA ASP A 108 6.34 10.64 5.85
C ASP A 108 5.46 11.23 6.96
N LEU A 109 6.06 11.70 8.03
CA LEU A 109 5.33 12.33 9.12
C LEU A 109 4.51 13.55 8.66
N VAL A 110 5.11 14.42 7.84
CA VAL A 110 4.41 15.59 7.28
C VAL A 110 3.24 15.15 6.40
N ILE A 111 3.44 14.18 5.51
CA ILE A 111 2.39 13.66 4.63
C ILE A 111 1.27 13.02 5.46
N CYS A 112 1.60 12.19 6.44
CA CYS A 112 0.62 11.55 7.33
C CYS A 112 -0.14 12.57 8.19
N LEU A 113 0.52 13.61 8.69
CA LEU A 113 -0.13 14.70 9.44
C LEU A 113 -1.12 15.45 8.57
N LEU A 114 -0.76 15.80 7.34
CA LEU A 114 -1.67 16.47 6.41
C LEU A 114 -2.85 15.56 6.05
N ALA A 115 -2.64 14.27 5.86
CA ALA A 115 -3.71 13.31 5.64
C ALA A 115 -4.64 13.19 6.86
N LEU A 116 -4.08 13.14 8.06
CA LEU A 116 -4.84 13.10 9.30
C LEU A 116 -5.66 14.38 9.52
N ILE A 117 -5.05 15.55 9.29
CA ILE A 117 -5.75 16.85 9.39
C ILE A 117 -6.91 16.90 8.41
N THR A 118 -6.71 16.43 7.17
CA THR A 118 -7.79 16.33 6.18
C THR A 118 -8.92 15.46 6.72
N PHE A 119 -8.59 14.27 7.27
CA PHE A 119 -9.58 13.34 7.81
C PHE A 119 -10.38 13.96 8.99
N ILE A 120 -9.69 14.57 9.95
CA ILE A 120 -10.34 15.18 11.12
C ILE A 120 -11.27 16.34 10.74
N ASN A 121 -10.90 17.11 9.70
CA ASN A 121 -11.71 18.23 9.24
C ASN A 121 -12.95 17.80 8.42
N THR A 122 -12.95 16.60 7.88
CA THR A 122 -14.06 16.10 7.03
C THR A 122 -14.95 15.10 7.75
N HIS A 123 -14.48 14.49 8.84
CA HIS A 123 -15.19 13.47 9.60
C HIS A 123 -15.36 13.90 11.06
N GLY A 124 -16.50 13.59 11.66
CA GLY A 124 -16.82 13.93 13.07
C GLY A 124 -16.93 12.69 13.97
N ASP A 125 -16.99 11.49 13.42
CA ASP A 125 -17.09 10.22 14.15
C ASP A 125 -15.83 9.39 13.98
N TYR A 126 -15.12 9.18 15.08
CA TYR A 126 -13.87 8.43 15.12
C TYR A 126 -14.03 7.19 15.99
N GLY A 127 -13.45 6.08 15.55
CA GLY A 127 -13.49 4.88 16.38
C GLY A 127 -13.33 3.60 15.56
N PHE A 128 -13.84 2.53 16.11
CA PHE A 128 -13.84 1.20 15.46
C PHE A 128 -15.07 0.41 15.88
N THR A 129 -15.41 -0.59 15.08
CA THR A 129 -16.46 -1.56 15.38
C THR A 129 -15.83 -2.93 15.59
N LEU A 130 -16.14 -3.55 16.73
CA LEU A 130 -15.68 -4.87 17.07
C LEU A 130 -16.88 -5.74 17.45
N PHE A 131 -17.08 -6.86 16.76
CA PHE A 131 -18.21 -7.77 16.95
C PHE A 131 -19.60 -7.09 17.01
N GLY A 132 -19.81 -6.08 16.14
CA GLY A 132 -21.04 -5.30 16.09
C GLY A 132 -21.13 -4.14 17.10
N TRP A 133 -20.22 -4.03 18.05
CA TRP A 133 -20.15 -2.95 19.02
C TRP A 133 -19.30 -1.79 18.50
N ARG A 134 -19.93 -0.59 18.37
CA ARG A 134 -19.21 0.63 18.02
C ARG A 134 -18.53 1.21 19.26
N VAL A 135 -17.20 1.36 19.19
CA VAL A 135 -16.39 2.07 20.19
C VAL A 135 -16.01 3.42 19.61
N ALA A 136 -16.66 4.49 20.09
CA ALA A 136 -16.32 5.85 19.72
C ALA A 136 -15.06 6.30 20.48
N LEU A 137 -14.15 6.97 19.78
CA LEU A 137 -12.94 7.54 20.36
C LEU A 137 -12.99 9.06 20.28
N PRO A 138 -12.56 9.78 21.32
CA PRO A 138 -12.34 11.21 21.18
C PRO A 138 -11.19 11.47 20.19
N TRP A 139 -11.26 12.59 19.46
CA TRP A 139 -10.31 12.91 18.40
C TRP A 139 -8.83 12.86 18.85
N TRP A 140 -8.55 13.29 20.09
CA TRP A 140 -7.19 13.32 20.64
C TRP A 140 -6.61 11.92 20.92
N LEU A 141 -7.44 10.90 21.10
CA LEU A 141 -7.04 9.49 21.21
C LEU A 141 -6.97 8.82 19.83
N PHE A 142 -7.91 9.15 18.95
CA PHE A 142 -7.94 8.64 17.58
C PHE A 142 -6.74 9.13 16.75
N ALA A 143 -6.38 10.42 16.88
CA ALA A 143 -5.36 11.05 16.06
C ALA A 143 -3.99 10.33 16.10
N PRO A 144 -3.41 10.00 17.27
CA PRO A 144 -2.13 9.26 17.30
C PRO A 144 -2.26 7.84 16.73
N ILE A 145 -3.40 7.17 16.88
CA ILE A 145 -3.65 5.84 16.31
C ILE A 145 -3.70 5.92 14.78
N ALA A 146 -4.46 6.87 14.25
CA ALA A 146 -4.58 7.07 12.81
C ALA A 146 -3.25 7.52 12.17
N LEU A 147 -2.51 8.41 12.84
CA LEU A 147 -1.19 8.83 12.41
C LEU A 147 -0.21 7.65 12.33
N PHE A 148 -0.18 6.83 13.38
CA PHE A 148 0.63 5.63 13.42
C PHE A 148 0.22 4.62 12.33
N LEU A 149 -1.07 4.44 12.10
CA LEU A 149 -1.60 3.56 11.08
C LEU A 149 -1.15 4.00 9.67
N LEU A 150 -1.31 5.29 9.32
CA LEU A 150 -0.86 5.83 8.04
C LEU A 150 0.65 5.64 7.85
N TRP A 151 1.44 5.99 8.87
CA TRP A 151 2.88 5.79 8.86
C TRP A 151 3.28 4.31 8.73
N ALA A 152 2.59 3.43 9.45
CA ALA A 152 2.83 1.99 9.38
C ALA A 152 2.53 1.44 7.98
N PHE A 153 1.42 1.85 7.35
CA PHE A 153 1.11 1.45 5.98
C PHE A 153 2.19 1.86 4.99
N ILE A 154 2.65 3.12 5.02
CA ILE A 154 3.74 3.59 4.14
C ILE A 154 4.96 2.69 4.28
N ASN A 155 5.41 2.46 5.52
CA ASN A 155 6.66 1.77 5.77
C ASN A 155 6.57 0.25 5.64
N CYS A 156 5.46 -0.37 6.07
CA CYS A 156 5.25 -1.81 5.88
C CYS A 156 5.13 -2.17 4.40
N CYS A 157 4.40 -1.36 3.61
CA CYS A 157 4.28 -1.55 2.17
C CYS A 157 5.64 -1.42 1.46
N ASN A 158 6.44 -0.43 1.86
CA ASN A 158 7.79 -0.26 1.32
C ASN A 158 8.68 -1.46 1.67
N CYS A 159 8.64 -1.96 2.90
CA CYS A 159 9.41 -3.13 3.30
C CYS A 159 8.93 -4.44 2.65
N ALA A 160 7.63 -4.56 2.31
CA ALA A 160 7.07 -5.75 1.66
C ALA A 160 7.39 -5.84 0.16
N ASP A 161 7.86 -4.74 -0.47
CA ASP A 161 8.24 -4.68 -1.90
C ASP A 161 9.67 -5.21 -2.12
N GLY A 162 9.90 -6.48 -1.76
CA GLY A 162 11.22 -7.11 -1.84
C GLY A 162 11.32 -8.32 -2.78
N VAL A 163 10.20 -8.77 -3.37
CA VAL A 163 10.14 -9.94 -4.25
C VAL A 163 9.27 -9.65 -5.47
N ASP A 164 9.72 -10.07 -6.64
CA ASP A 164 9.02 -9.89 -7.91
C ASP A 164 7.55 -10.37 -7.80
N GLY A 165 6.60 -9.50 -8.11
CA GLY A 165 5.16 -9.78 -8.06
C GLY A 165 4.53 -9.81 -6.66
N HIS A 166 5.31 -9.83 -5.58
CA HIS A 166 4.81 -10.07 -4.21
C HIS A 166 3.91 -8.94 -3.71
N PHE A 167 4.48 -7.76 -3.51
CA PHE A 167 3.73 -6.64 -2.95
C PHE A 167 2.58 -6.19 -3.85
N GLY A 168 2.78 -6.19 -5.18
CA GLY A 168 1.71 -5.87 -6.12
C GLY A 168 0.51 -6.82 -6.00
N THR A 169 0.75 -8.14 -5.89
CA THR A 169 -0.32 -9.14 -5.72
C THR A 169 -1.06 -8.97 -4.39
N LEU A 170 -0.34 -8.78 -3.29
CA LEU A 170 -0.94 -8.52 -1.98
C LEU A 170 -1.77 -7.23 -1.97
N SER A 171 -1.28 -6.18 -2.66
CA SER A 171 -1.99 -4.90 -2.79
C SER A 171 -3.29 -5.03 -3.57
N VAL A 172 -3.32 -5.81 -4.65
CA VAL A 172 -4.55 -6.08 -5.41
C VAL A 172 -5.61 -6.75 -4.53
N ILE A 173 -5.21 -7.76 -3.73
CA ILE A 173 -6.12 -8.45 -2.80
C ILE A 173 -6.64 -7.49 -1.72
N ALA A 174 -5.75 -6.70 -1.11
CA ALA A 174 -6.10 -5.73 -0.06
C ALA A 174 -7.03 -4.64 -0.59
N LEU A 175 -6.72 -4.05 -1.74
CA LEU A 175 -7.54 -3.02 -2.39
C LEU A 175 -8.90 -3.56 -2.83
N GLY A 176 -8.95 -4.79 -3.34
CA GLY A 176 -10.19 -5.45 -3.70
C GLY A 176 -11.12 -5.64 -2.49
N ALA A 177 -10.56 -6.10 -1.37
CA ALA A 177 -11.31 -6.28 -0.12
C ALA A 177 -11.76 -4.95 0.49
N LEU A 178 -10.86 -3.95 0.59
CA LEU A 178 -11.18 -2.61 1.08
C LEU A 178 -12.22 -1.92 0.18
N GLY A 179 -12.04 -2.00 -1.13
CA GLY A 179 -12.99 -1.43 -2.10
C GLY A 179 -14.38 -2.06 -1.97
N TYR A 180 -14.45 -3.38 -1.85
CA TYR A 180 -15.73 -4.06 -1.66
C TYR A 180 -16.36 -3.72 -0.29
N ALA A 181 -15.56 -3.64 0.78
CA ALA A 181 -16.04 -3.24 2.09
C ALA A 181 -16.61 -1.81 2.08
N LEU A 182 -15.92 -0.87 1.45
CA LEU A 182 -16.37 0.50 1.28
C LEU A 182 -17.68 0.59 0.47
N TYR A 183 -17.77 -0.18 -0.61
CA TYR A 183 -18.95 -0.24 -1.44
C TYR A 183 -20.16 -0.86 -0.73
N ALA A 184 -19.96 -2.05 -0.14
CA ALA A 184 -21.07 -2.88 0.35
C ALA A 184 -21.49 -2.53 1.79
N PHE A 185 -20.58 -2.02 2.62
CA PHE A 185 -20.80 -1.89 4.07
C PHE A 185 -20.61 -0.49 4.65
N CYS A 186 -19.87 0.41 3.95
CA CYS A 186 -19.46 1.69 4.53
C CYS A 186 -19.96 2.92 3.76
N GLU A 187 -20.88 2.77 2.80
CA GLU A 187 -21.39 3.85 1.94
C GLU A 187 -20.28 4.67 1.23
N GLY A 188 -19.09 4.12 1.13
CA GLY A 188 -17.90 4.75 0.56
C GLY A 188 -17.72 4.46 -0.94
N GLN A 189 -18.76 4.62 -1.75
CA GLN A 189 -18.79 4.21 -3.17
C GLN A 189 -17.67 4.87 -4.01
N ASP A 190 -17.42 6.15 -3.81
CA ASP A 190 -16.38 6.87 -4.53
C ASP A 190 -14.97 6.41 -4.13
N TRP A 191 -14.77 6.05 -2.87
CA TRP A 191 -13.52 5.46 -2.39
C TRP A 191 -13.32 4.04 -2.91
N ALA A 192 -14.39 3.27 -3.00
CA ALA A 192 -14.38 1.95 -3.64
C ALA A 192 -13.96 2.06 -5.11
N LEU A 193 -14.44 3.09 -5.82
CA LEU A 193 -14.06 3.35 -7.21
C LEU A 193 -12.58 3.72 -7.32
N CYS A 194 -12.07 4.58 -6.43
CA CYS A 194 -10.63 4.89 -6.38
C CYS A 194 -9.78 3.63 -6.10
N ALA A 195 -10.23 2.76 -5.17
CA ALA A 195 -9.55 1.48 -4.92
C ALA A 195 -9.51 0.60 -6.18
N LEU A 196 -10.60 0.55 -6.94
CA LEU A 196 -10.69 -0.22 -8.19
C LEU A 196 -9.77 0.35 -9.28
N VAL A 197 -9.68 1.68 -9.41
CA VAL A 197 -8.74 2.34 -10.35
C VAL A 197 -7.30 1.99 -9.99
N LEU A 198 -6.90 2.12 -8.72
CA LEU A 198 -5.55 1.78 -8.28
C LEU A 198 -5.25 0.30 -8.50
N MET A 199 -6.22 -0.57 -8.23
CA MET A 199 -6.11 -2.00 -8.51
C MET A 199 -5.84 -2.26 -10.01
N GLY A 200 -6.55 -1.58 -10.91
CA GLY A 200 -6.29 -1.65 -12.35
C GLY A 200 -4.87 -1.22 -12.72
N CYS A 201 -4.38 -0.13 -12.15
CA CYS A 201 -3.00 0.34 -12.36
C CYS A 201 -1.95 -0.68 -11.89
N ILE A 202 -2.18 -1.28 -10.71
CA ILE A 202 -1.26 -2.29 -10.16
C ILE A 202 -1.32 -3.60 -10.97
N LEU A 203 -2.50 -4.01 -11.44
CA LEU A 203 -2.62 -5.18 -12.32
C LEU A 203 -1.82 -5.00 -13.62
N ALA A 204 -1.86 -3.79 -14.22
CA ALA A 204 -1.03 -3.47 -15.37
C ALA A 204 0.48 -3.51 -15.04
N TYR A 205 0.86 -2.94 -13.89
CA TYR A 205 2.24 -3.02 -13.41
C TYR A 205 2.71 -4.48 -13.24
N LEU A 206 1.88 -5.36 -12.71
CA LEU A 206 2.20 -6.77 -12.49
C LEU A 206 2.51 -7.53 -13.78
N LEU A 207 2.02 -7.10 -14.95
CA LEU A 207 2.42 -7.66 -16.24
C LEU A 207 3.93 -7.52 -16.49
N PHE A 208 4.56 -6.50 -15.89
CA PHE A 208 5.99 -6.23 -16.04
C PHE A 208 6.80 -6.63 -14.81
N ASN A 209 6.15 -6.80 -13.66
CA ASN A 209 6.81 -7.12 -12.39
C ASN A 209 6.75 -8.60 -12.01
N ALA A 210 5.91 -9.41 -12.68
CA ALA A 210 5.93 -10.87 -12.49
C ALA A 210 7.34 -11.44 -12.76
N HIS A 211 7.73 -12.44 -11.94
CA HIS A 211 9.07 -13.02 -12.05
C HIS A 211 9.30 -13.73 -13.40
N PRO A 212 10.42 -13.48 -14.10
CA PRO A 212 11.49 -12.53 -13.80
C PRO A 212 11.09 -11.08 -14.15
N CYS A 213 11.15 -10.15 -13.20
CA CYS A 213 10.63 -8.81 -13.41
C CYS A 213 11.43 -8.00 -14.44
N LEU A 214 10.72 -7.18 -15.18
CA LEU A 214 11.27 -6.19 -16.11
C LEU A 214 11.38 -4.80 -15.48
N VAL A 215 10.45 -4.47 -14.56
CA VAL A 215 10.42 -3.20 -13.85
C VAL A 215 10.07 -3.42 -12.37
N MET A 216 10.58 -2.55 -11.51
CA MET A 216 10.28 -2.50 -10.09
C MET A 216 9.54 -1.21 -9.77
N MET A 217 8.54 -1.26 -8.85
CA MET A 217 7.80 -0.04 -8.50
C MET A 217 8.63 0.93 -7.68
N GLY A 218 9.58 0.44 -6.90
CA GLY A 218 10.44 1.23 -6.04
C GLY A 218 9.71 1.90 -4.88
N ASP A 219 10.43 2.73 -4.14
CA ASP A 219 9.87 3.54 -3.06
C ASP A 219 8.77 4.47 -3.58
N ALA A 220 8.86 4.89 -4.85
CA ALA A 220 7.82 5.69 -5.51
C ALA A 220 6.45 5.02 -5.53
N GLY A 221 6.39 3.72 -5.83
CA GLY A 221 5.12 2.99 -5.88
C GLY A 221 4.66 2.51 -4.51
N SER A 222 5.53 1.81 -3.80
CA SER A 222 5.18 1.13 -2.55
C SER A 222 4.71 2.09 -1.45
N ARG A 223 5.36 3.25 -1.30
CA ARG A 223 4.97 4.27 -0.31
C ARG A 223 3.65 4.95 -0.65
N ALA A 224 3.43 5.27 -1.92
CA ALA A 224 2.18 5.87 -2.39
C ALA A 224 0.99 4.92 -2.22
N ILE A 225 1.15 3.64 -2.61
CA ILE A 225 0.13 2.60 -2.41
C ILE A 225 -0.14 2.43 -0.91
N GLY A 226 0.90 2.39 -0.08
CA GLY A 226 0.76 2.26 1.37
C GLY A 226 -0.05 3.40 1.99
N LEU A 227 0.29 4.65 1.67
CA LEU A 227 -0.48 5.81 2.13
C LEU A 227 -1.94 5.70 1.73
N PHE A 228 -2.22 5.40 0.45
CA PHE A 228 -3.58 5.34 -0.04
C PHE A 228 -4.38 4.19 0.58
N MET A 229 -3.78 3.02 0.80
CA MET A 229 -4.42 1.92 1.55
C MET A 229 -4.75 2.33 2.98
N GLY A 230 -3.84 3.03 3.68
CA GLY A 230 -4.10 3.57 5.01
C GLY A 230 -5.26 4.56 5.02
N ILE A 231 -5.35 5.44 4.02
CA ILE A 231 -6.49 6.35 3.84
C ILE A 231 -7.78 5.56 3.63
N LEU A 232 -7.79 4.55 2.76
CA LEU A 232 -8.99 3.71 2.54
C LEU A 232 -9.44 3.02 3.83
N VAL A 233 -8.50 2.55 4.66
CA VAL A 233 -8.84 1.98 5.97
C VAL A 233 -9.51 3.02 6.86
N LEU A 234 -9.01 4.24 6.93
CA LEU A 234 -9.67 5.31 7.69
C LEU A 234 -11.07 5.62 7.14
N GLN A 235 -11.24 5.63 5.82
CA GLN A 235 -12.53 5.88 5.15
C GLN A 235 -13.59 4.80 5.42
N THR A 236 -13.20 3.60 5.85
CA THR A 236 -14.16 2.59 6.32
C THR A 236 -14.83 2.96 7.64
N GLY A 237 -14.33 3.97 8.36
CA GLY A 237 -14.75 4.28 9.73
C GLY A 237 -14.36 3.21 10.76
N ASN A 238 -13.62 2.18 10.38
CA ASN A 238 -13.17 1.11 11.25
C ASN A 238 -11.71 0.72 10.96
N PHE A 239 -10.77 1.37 11.64
CA PHE A 239 -9.35 1.14 11.40
C PHE A 239 -8.89 -0.30 11.70
N LEU A 240 -9.65 -1.09 12.48
CA LEU A 240 -9.33 -2.51 12.72
C LEU A 240 -9.44 -3.36 11.46
N LEU A 241 -10.12 -2.88 10.41
CA LEU A 241 -10.20 -3.59 9.13
C LEU A 241 -8.85 -3.69 8.41
N CYS A 242 -7.82 -2.93 8.84
CA CYS A 242 -6.45 -3.16 8.39
C CYS A 242 -5.97 -4.59 8.68
N LEU A 243 -6.44 -5.20 9.79
CA LEU A 243 -6.03 -6.54 10.17
C LEU A 243 -6.46 -7.60 9.15
N PRO A 244 -7.75 -7.83 8.83
CA PRO A 244 -8.12 -8.85 7.85
C PRO A 244 -7.73 -8.47 6.42
N PHE A 245 -7.71 -7.19 6.05
CA PHE A 245 -7.53 -6.79 4.65
C PHE A 245 -6.08 -6.57 4.24
N ALA A 246 -5.15 -6.31 5.18
CA ALA A 246 -3.74 -6.07 4.88
C ALA A 246 -2.77 -6.77 5.84
N ILE A 247 -3.24 -7.78 6.61
CA ILE A 247 -2.44 -8.39 7.68
C ILE A 247 -1.10 -8.93 7.18
N ILE A 248 -1.08 -9.54 6.00
CA ILE A 248 0.14 -10.14 5.47
C ILE A 248 1.15 -9.05 5.09
N ILE A 249 0.72 -7.95 4.49
CA ILE A 249 1.58 -6.79 4.20
C ILE A 249 2.14 -6.21 5.51
N LEU A 250 1.26 -6.05 6.52
CA LEU A 250 1.63 -5.49 7.81
C LEU A 250 2.58 -6.40 8.59
N LEU A 251 2.43 -7.72 8.51
CA LEU A 251 3.34 -8.66 9.15
C LEU A 251 4.67 -8.76 8.38
N ASP A 252 4.62 -8.84 7.05
CA ASP A 252 5.81 -9.00 6.22
C ASP A 252 6.78 -7.82 6.42
N GLY A 253 6.29 -6.59 6.24
CA GLY A 253 7.11 -5.39 6.45
C GLY A 253 7.23 -4.97 7.92
N GLY A 254 6.14 -5.05 8.68
CA GLY A 254 6.05 -4.50 10.04
C GLY A 254 6.90 -5.23 11.07
N LEU A 255 7.06 -6.56 10.96
CA LEU A 255 7.94 -7.29 11.89
C LEU A 255 9.40 -6.83 11.80
N GLY A 256 9.86 -6.45 10.61
CA GLY A 256 11.19 -5.84 10.43
C GLY A 256 11.32 -4.50 11.12
N LEU A 257 10.32 -3.64 10.94
CA LEU A 257 10.25 -2.33 11.60
C LEU A 257 10.19 -2.46 13.12
N LEU A 258 9.35 -3.36 13.64
CA LEU A 258 9.24 -3.64 15.06
C LEU A 258 10.58 -4.14 15.63
N LYS A 259 11.23 -5.09 14.95
CA LYS A 259 12.54 -5.60 15.34
C LYS A 259 13.58 -4.49 15.45
N LEU A 260 13.67 -3.64 14.43
CA LEU A 260 14.60 -2.50 14.42
C LEU A 260 14.26 -1.49 15.51
N ALA A 261 12.99 -1.16 15.72
CA ALA A 261 12.56 -0.24 16.75
C ALA A 261 12.94 -0.73 18.15
N VAL A 262 12.62 -1.99 18.47
CA VAL A 262 12.97 -2.58 19.78
C VAL A 262 14.48 -2.67 19.98
N MET A 263 15.21 -3.12 18.95
CA MET A 263 16.68 -3.22 19.03
C MET A 263 17.35 -1.86 19.28
N ARG A 264 16.86 -0.80 18.63
CA ARG A 264 17.40 0.57 18.79
C ARG A 264 17.02 1.19 20.14
N THR A 265 15.72 1.08 20.53
CA THR A 265 15.22 1.71 21.76
C THR A 265 15.76 1.04 23.03
N PHE A 266 15.76 -0.29 23.06
CA PHE A 266 16.17 -1.06 24.22
C PHE A 266 17.62 -1.57 24.14
N HIS A 267 18.39 -1.18 23.10
CA HIS A 267 19.74 -1.62 22.82
C HIS A 267 19.91 -3.16 22.86
N SER A 268 18.82 -3.88 22.56
CA SER A 268 18.78 -5.35 22.57
C SER A 268 19.44 -5.91 21.31
N LYS A 269 20.48 -6.71 21.47
CA LYS A 269 21.13 -7.41 20.35
C LYS A 269 20.47 -8.76 20.01
N THR A 270 19.52 -9.23 20.81
CA THR A 270 18.97 -10.58 20.71
C THR A 270 17.49 -10.64 20.33
N PHE A 271 16.79 -9.50 20.33
CA PHE A 271 15.36 -9.46 20.04
C PHE A 271 15.08 -10.00 18.63
N MET A 272 14.23 -11.02 18.56
CA MET A 272 13.81 -11.68 17.30
C MET A 272 14.98 -12.08 16.37
N MET A 273 16.16 -12.43 16.90
CA MET A 273 17.30 -12.88 16.08
C MET A 273 17.05 -14.24 15.40
N TRP A 274 16.09 -15.01 15.92
CA TRP A 274 15.66 -16.28 15.34
C TRP A 274 14.84 -16.12 14.05
N LEU A 275 14.27 -14.92 13.80
CA LEU A 275 13.46 -14.59 12.64
C LEU A 275 14.21 -13.62 11.71
N LEU A 276 14.35 -13.96 10.46
CA LEU A 276 14.76 -13.03 9.42
C LEU A 276 13.58 -12.13 9.07
N THR A 277 13.85 -10.87 8.83
CA THR A 277 12.84 -9.88 8.44
C THR A 277 13.33 -9.07 7.25
N PRO A 278 12.48 -8.75 6.28
CA PRO A 278 11.04 -9.08 6.16
C PRO A 278 10.74 -10.58 6.09
N LEU A 279 9.45 -10.99 6.26
CA LEU A 279 9.09 -12.42 6.27
C LEU A 279 9.34 -13.12 4.93
N HIS A 280 9.18 -12.43 3.82
CA HIS A 280 9.51 -12.99 2.51
C HIS A 280 10.99 -13.42 2.41
N ASP A 281 11.89 -12.72 3.09
CA ASP A 281 13.30 -13.11 3.17
C ASP A 281 13.51 -14.36 4.05
N GLU A 282 12.76 -14.49 5.17
CA GLU A 282 12.79 -15.70 6.01
C GLU A 282 12.41 -16.93 5.19
N THR A 283 11.34 -16.82 4.38
CA THR A 283 10.85 -17.95 3.59
C THR A 283 11.79 -18.31 2.45
N ARG A 284 12.42 -17.33 1.82
CA ARG A 284 13.38 -17.57 0.72
C ARG A 284 14.74 -18.08 1.23
N LYS A 285 15.30 -17.43 2.25
CA LYS A 285 16.66 -17.76 2.75
C LYS A 285 16.70 -19.01 3.61
N LYS A 286 15.74 -19.19 4.54
CA LYS A 286 15.76 -20.31 5.48
C LYS A 286 14.90 -21.50 5.04
N ARG A 287 13.76 -21.23 4.37
CA ARG A 287 12.84 -22.28 3.93
C ARG A 287 13.01 -22.65 2.45
N HIS A 288 13.91 -21.97 1.75
CA HIS A 288 14.24 -22.22 0.34
C HIS A 288 13.02 -22.20 -0.59
N TRP A 289 12.05 -21.32 -0.30
CA TRP A 289 10.91 -21.11 -1.19
C TRP A 289 11.36 -20.33 -2.43
N SER A 290 10.85 -20.73 -3.60
CA SER A 290 11.00 -19.90 -4.81
C SER A 290 10.19 -18.61 -4.70
N ASP A 291 10.48 -17.62 -5.55
CA ASP A 291 9.71 -16.36 -5.62
C ASP A 291 8.24 -16.65 -5.88
N THR A 292 7.93 -17.53 -6.84
CA THR A 292 6.56 -17.96 -7.14
C THR A 292 5.87 -18.59 -5.92
N GLN A 293 6.57 -19.49 -5.19
CA GLN A 293 6.01 -20.08 -3.97
C GLN A 293 5.75 -19.03 -2.89
N THR A 294 6.65 -18.07 -2.74
CA THR A 294 6.50 -16.97 -1.78
C THR A 294 5.27 -16.13 -2.14
N VAL A 295 5.16 -15.65 -3.37
CA VAL A 295 4.02 -14.85 -3.84
C VAL A 295 2.70 -15.59 -3.64
N PHE A 296 2.58 -16.82 -4.15
CA PHE A 296 1.31 -17.56 -4.07
C PHE A 296 0.89 -17.90 -2.64
N ARG A 297 1.80 -18.36 -1.80
CA ARG A 297 1.46 -18.75 -0.42
C ARG A 297 1.03 -17.56 0.43
N PHE A 298 1.74 -16.43 0.31
CA PHE A 298 1.35 -15.20 1.00
C PHE A 298 0.01 -14.67 0.47
N ALA A 299 -0.18 -14.67 -0.86
CA ALA A 299 -1.43 -14.26 -1.49
C ALA A 299 -2.63 -15.11 -1.05
N ILE A 300 -2.48 -16.44 -0.96
CA ILE A 300 -3.53 -17.34 -0.49
C ILE A 300 -3.93 -16.98 0.96
N VAL A 301 -2.95 -16.79 1.85
CA VAL A 301 -3.25 -16.45 3.25
C VAL A 301 -3.92 -15.07 3.33
N GLN A 302 -3.41 -14.07 2.59
CA GLN A 302 -4.02 -12.74 2.53
C GLN A 302 -5.46 -12.80 2.01
N LEU A 303 -5.70 -13.57 0.97
CA LEU A 303 -7.05 -13.74 0.39
C LEU A 303 -8.01 -14.40 1.39
N VAL A 304 -7.59 -15.45 2.10
CA VAL A 304 -8.40 -16.11 3.13
C VAL A 304 -8.73 -15.13 4.27
N CYS A 305 -7.75 -14.36 4.75
CA CYS A 305 -7.99 -13.34 5.77
C CYS A 305 -8.97 -12.27 5.28
N ALA A 306 -8.81 -11.80 4.04
CA ALA A 306 -9.67 -10.77 3.45
C ALA A 306 -11.11 -11.28 3.29
N LEU A 307 -11.31 -12.48 2.76
CA LEU A 307 -12.62 -13.09 2.63
C LEU A 307 -13.28 -13.33 3.99
N THR A 308 -12.51 -13.79 4.99
CA THR A 308 -13.00 -13.94 6.36
C THR A 308 -13.47 -12.60 6.93
N GLY A 309 -12.71 -11.54 6.74
CA GLY A 309 -13.10 -10.19 7.17
C GLY A 309 -14.41 -9.72 6.52
N LEU A 310 -14.56 -9.92 5.22
CA LEU A 310 -15.80 -9.57 4.50
C LEU A 310 -17.01 -10.40 4.97
N LEU A 311 -16.82 -11.71 5.19
CA LEU A 311 -17.89 -12.59 5.70
C LEU A 311 -18.30 -12.20 7.13
N VAL A 312 -17.35 -11.85 8.00
CA VAL A 312 -17.64 -11.34 9.34
C VAL A 312 -18.42 -10.03 9.27
N MET A 313 -18.03 -9.08 8.40
CA MET A 313 -18.78 -7.84 8.20
C MET A 313 -20.21 -8.12 7.72
N ALA A 314 -20.38 -9.06 6.80
CA ALA A 314 -21.71 -9.45 6.31
C ALA A 314 -22.58 -10.11 7.39
N ALA A 315 -21.98 -10.92 8.25
CA ALA A 315 -22.69 -11.62 9.35
C ALA A 315 -23.09 -10.71 10.52
N LEU A 316 -22.39 -9.58 10.68
CA LEU A 316 -22.64 -8.61 11.78
C LEU A 316 -23.53 -7.43 11.36
N ARG A 317 -24.00 -7.40 10.12
CA ARG A 317 -24.93 -6.41 9.56
C ARG A 317 -26.37 -6.84 9.79
#